data_513d5dafff767aa340e647ed38b59e0c
#
_entry.id   513d5dafff767aa340e647ed38b59e0c
#
_cell.length_a   1.000
_cell.length_b   1.000
_cell.length_c   1.000
_cell.angle_alpha   90.00
_cell.angle_beta   90.00
_cell.angle_gamma   90.00
#
_symmetry.space_group_name_H-M   'P 1'
#
loop_
_entity.id
_entity.type
_entity.pdbx_description
1 polymer ?
#
loop_
_entity_poly.entity_id
_entity_poly.type
_entity_poly.pdbx_seq_one_letter_code
_entity_poly.pdbx_strand_id
1 'polypeptide(L)'
;MKNCGFDYPTGRITVNLAPADIRKEGPLYDLPVLMSVLISSGQLGACLGDSAFLGELSLFGELRPVNGVLPMCLKAKQAGLQKIYVPAQNAEEGALVQGLTVYPVPNLTALIEHLSGRIPLAPASPPSPQDDPFPLPDFSQVKGQPQAKRALEVAAAGGHNILLIGPPGSGKSMLAKRLPSILPGMTFEEMIETTKIYSIAGALPQGASLIRRRPCRSPHHTISAVGLSGGGLVPKPGELSLAHNGILFLDELPEFSRAAMEVLRQPIENETVTLSRAGVTLTYPCSVMLVAAMNPCPCGYFGHPSRPCTCSHTGVSRYLSRVSGPLLDRIDLHIEVPPVEFDQLSASGSEEPSAAIQQRVERARALQRERYRKHQASPAACNAKILPELLKTACPMTESARRLLKLSFEKLGLSARAYDRVLKVARTIADLDQEEIIQSGHMAEAVQYRSLDRKYWTERR
;
A
#
# COMPACT_ATOMS: atom_id res chain seq x y z
N MET A 1 -38.45 12.80 -10.51
CA MET A 1 -39.80 12.31 -10.21
C MET A 1 -40.67 12.27 -11.48
N LYS A 2 -41.07 13.39 -12.08
CA LYS A 2 -41.99 13.40 -13.25
C LYS A 2 -41.54 12.49 -14.41
N ASN A 3 -40.25 12.51 -14.77
CA ASN A 3 -39.73 11.67 -15.86
C ASN A 3 -39.77 10.16 -15.55
N CYS A 4 -40.02 9.78 -14.32
CA CYS A 4 -40.12 8.37 -13.87
C CYS A 4 -41.55 8.00 -13.46
N GLY A 5 -42.57 8.80 -13.84
CA GLY A 5 -43.96 8.52 -13.57
C GLY A 5 -44.46 8.80 -12.15
N PHE A 6 -43.72 9.58 -11.36
CA PHE A 6 -44.10 9.98 -10.00
C PHE A 6 -44.56 11.42 -9.94
N ASP A 7 -45.61 11.69 -9.17
CA ASP A 7 -46.09 13.04 -8.95
C ASP A 7 -45.15 13.83 -8.04
N TYR A 8 -44.95 15.08 -8.38
CA TYR A 8 -44.21 15.98 -7.50
C TYR A 8 -45.14 16.46 -6.40
N PRO A 9 -44.76 16.34 -5.10
CA PRO A 9 -45.60 16.80 -3.99
C PRO A 9 -45.94 18.28 -4.11
N THR A 10 -47.20 18.62 -3.91
CA THR A 10 -47.68 20.00 -4.02
C THR A 10 -47.33 20.84 -2.78
N GLY A 11 -46.96 20.21 -1.68
CA GLY A 11 -46.55 20.85 -0.45
C GLY A 11 -45.10 21.28 -0.39
N ARG A 12 -44.73 22.04 0.64
CA ARG A 12 -43.33 22.39 0.89
C ARG A 12 -42.54 21.17 1.31
N ILE A 13 -41.43 20.89 0.60
CA ILE A 13 -40.51 19.81 0.92
C ILE A 13 -39.37 20.37 1.78
N THR A 14 -39.12 19.78 2.96
CA THR A 14 -37.97 20.07 3.80
C THR A 14 -37.15 18.81 3.97
N VAL A 15 -35.89 18.85 3.55
CA VAL A 15 -34.96 17.72 3.71
C VAL A 15 -33.97 18.05 4.83
N ASN A 16 -33.96 17.23 5.87
CA ASN A 16 -33.01 17.33 6.98
C ASN A 16 -31.94 16.23 6.86
N LEU A 17 -30.70 16.63 6.62
CA LEU A 17 -29.54 15.75 6.57
C LEU A 17 -28.77 15.84 7.89
N ALA A 18 -29.20 15.09 8.90
CA ALA A 18 -28.50 15.02 10.19
C ALA A 18 -27.23 14.13 10.11
N PRO A 19 -26.23 14.35 10.99
CA PRO A 19 -25.99 15.47 11.90
C PRO A 19 -25.50 16.75 11.15
N ALA A 20 -25.74 17.93 11.69
CA ALA A 20 -25.48 19.23 11.01
C ALA A 20 -23.98 19.61 10.94
N ASP A 21 -23.17 19.06 11.81
CA ASP A 21 -21.72 19.29 11.92
C ASP A 21 -20.89 18.70 10.78
N ILE A 22 -21.46 17.75 10.04
CA ILE A 22 -20.82 17.12 8.89
C ILE A 22 -21.44 17.68 7.61
N ARG A 23 -20.61 18.31 6.77
CA ARG A 23 -21.04 18.78 5.46
C ARG A 23 -21.36 17.58 4.57
N LYS A 24 -22.60 17.47 4.11
CA LYS A 24 -23.07 16.44 3.18
C LYS A 24 -23.11 17.04 1.79
N GLU A 25 -22.20 16.54 0.95
CA GLU A 25 -22.09 16.96 -0.45
C GLU A 25 -21.97 15.71 -1.35
N GLY A 26 -22.39 15.89 -2.57
CA GLY A 26 -22.24 14.90 -3.63
C GLY A 26 -23.53 14.17 -3.99
N PRO A 27 -23.55 13.57 -5.17
CA PRO A 27 -24.74 12.99 -5.80
C PRO A 27 -25.17 11.68 -5.13
N LEU A 28 -24.38 11.10 -4.23
CA LEU A 28 -24.70 9.84 -3.54
C LEU A 28 -26.01 9.90 -2.72
N TYR A 29 -26.46 11.13 -2.36
CA TYR A 29 -27.69 11.35 -1.60
C TYR A 29 -28.94 11.46 -2.47
N ASP A 30 -28.84 11.51 -3.79
CA ASP A 30 -29.98 11.67 -4.69
C ASP A 30 -31.01 10.57 -4.49
N LEU A 31 -30.56 9.31 -4.50
CA LEU A 31 -31.45 8.17 -4.29
C LEU A 31 -32.12 8.15 -2.90
N PRO A 32 -31.39 8.26 -1.76
CA PRO A 32 -32.04 8.24 -0.45
C PRO A 32 -32.99 9.43 -0.23
N VAL A 33 -32.69 10.61 -0.77
CA VAL A 33 -33.58 11.78 -0.71
C VAL A 33 -34.86 11.49 -1.50
N LEU A 34 -34.74 11.01 -2.73
CA LEU A 34 -35.90 10.65 -3.55
C LEU A 34 -36.78 9.57 -2.87
N MET A 35 -36.16 8.51 -2.33
CA MET A 35 -36.90 7.45 -1.62
C MET A 35 -37.64 7.99 -0.41
N SER A 36 -37.03 8.91 0.36
CA SER A 36 -37.67 9.56 1.48
C SER A 36 -38.89 10.41 1.06
N VAL A 37 -38.79 11.12 -0.06
CA VAL A 37 -39.89 11.91 -0.64
C VAL A 37 -41.03 11.02 -1.12
N LEU A 38 -40.74 9.91 -1.81
CA LEU A 38 -41.77 8.97 -2.30
C LEU A 38 -42.54 8.29 -1.14
N ILE A 39 -41.84 7.91 -0.09
CA ILE A 39 -42.46 7.33 1.10
C ILE A 39 -43.32 8.35 1.84
N SER A 40 -42.76 9.55 2.09
CA SER A 40 -43.46 10.62 2.83
C SER A 40 -44.70 11.17 2.09
N SER A 41 -44.71 11.10 0.76
CA SER A 41 -45.84 11.48 -0.07
C SER A 41 -46.87 10.37 -0.29
N GLY A 42 -46.65 9.19 0.28
CA GLY A 42 -47.55 8.04 0.15
C GLY A 42 -47.53 7.35 -1.21
N GLN A 43 -46.60 7.73 -2.09
CA GLN A 43 -46.48 7.14 -3.43
C GLN A 43 -45.77 5.78 -3.40
N LEU A 44 -45.07 5.48 -2.31
CA LEU A 44 -44.44 4.19 -2.07
C LEU A 44 -44.80 3.71 -0.65
N GLY A 45 -45.55 2.60 -0.58
CA GLY A 45 -45.97 1.98 0.67
C GLY A 45 -45.00 0.88 1.14
N ALA A 46 -43.74 1.19 1.38
CA ALA A 46 -42.73 0.22 1.81
C ALA A 46 -42.20 0.53 3.22
N CYS A 47 -42.04 -0.50 4.05
CA CYS A 47 -41.31 -0.42 5.31
C CYS A 47 -39.83 -0.70 5.06
N LEU A 48 -38.97 0.34 5.14
CA LEU A 48 -37.55 0.30 4.77
C LEU A 48 -36.61 0.54 5.95
N GLY A 49 -37.09 0.27 7.19
CA GLY A 49 -36.33 0.54 8.42
C GLY A 49 -35.00 -0.25 8.56
N ASP A 50 -34.84 -1.35 7.83
CA ASP A 50 -33.66 -2.21 7.81
C ASP A 50 -32.77 -1.99 6.56
N SER A 51 -33.05 -0.95 5.78
CA SER A 51 -32.52 -0.76 4.45
C SER A 51 -31.76 0.56 4.29
N ALA A 52 -30.69 0.56 3.51
CA ALA A 52 -29.97 1.75 3.07
C ALA A 52 -30.02 1.91 1.54
N PHE A 53 -29.86 3.14 1.09
CA PHE A 53 -29.86 3.50 -0.33
C PHE A 53 -28.65 4.36 -0.65
N LEU A 54 -27.97 4.07 -1.76
CA LEU A 54 -26.85 4.84 -2.28
C LEU A 54 -26.98 4.95 -3.80
N GLY A 55 -26.67 6.10 -4.35
CA GLY A 55 -26.59 6.26 -5.80
C GLY A 55 -26.86 7.67 -6.28
N GLU A 56 -26.19 8.03 -7.34
CA GLU A 56 -26.48 9.22 -8.15
C GLU A 56 -27.61 8.91 -9.11
N LEU A 57 -28.59 9.82 -9.21
CA LEU A 57 -29.71 9.70 -10.10
C LEU A 57 -29.58 10.59 -11.35
N SER A 58 -29.62 9.97 -12.53
CA SER A 58 -29.78 10.73 -13.75
C SER A 58 -31.21 11.32 -13.85
N LEU A 59 -31.39 12.31 -14.72
CA LEU A 59 -32.71 12.90 -14.99
C LEU A 59 -33.75 11.91 -15.52
N PHE A 60 -33.29 10.79 -16.06
CA PHE A 60 -34.14 9.71 -16.59
C PHE A 60 -34.29 8.52 -15.63
N GLY A 61 -33.78 8.64 -14.40
CA GLY A 61 -33.92 7.63 -13.34
C GLY A 61 -32.90 6.51 -13.40
N GLU A 62 -31.85 6.60 -14.20
CA GLU A 62 -30.73 5.66 -14.18
C GLU A 62 -29.87 5.89 -12.91
N LEU A 63 -29.42 4.82 -12.27
CA LEU A 63 -28.47 4.91 -11.18
C LEU A 63 -27.03 4.83 -11.72
N ARG A 64 -26.28 5.89 -11.45
CA ARG A 64 -24.87 6.01 -11.81
C ARG A 64 -23.97 5.55 -10.66
N PRO A 65 -22.80 4.97 -10.98
CA PRO A 65 -21.85 4.51 -9.98
C PRO A 65 -21.35 5.66 -9.09
N VAL A 66 -21.11 5.34 -7.84
CA VAL A 66 -20.57 6.25 -6.83
C VAL A 66 -19.31 5.68 -6.20
N ASN A 67 -18.46 6.57 -5.66
CA ASN A 67 -17.25 6.16 -4.97
C ASN A 67 -17.52 5.84 -3.50
N GLY A 68 -16.76 4.91 -2.92
CA GLY A 68 -16.82 4.62 -1.49
C GLY A 68 -17.94 3.67 -1.09
N VAL A 69 -18.43 2.81 -1.98
CA VAL A 69 -19.53 1.89 -1.68
C VAL A 69 -19.13 0.86 -0.64
N LEU A 70 -17.94 0.25 -0.73
CA LEU A 70 -17.49 -0.74 0.25
C LEU A 70 -17.46 -0.22 1.69
N PRO A 71 -16.82 0.92 2.01
CA PRO A 71 -16.86 1.48 3.37
C PRO A 71 -18.27 1.86 3.82
N MET A 72 -19.14 2.31 2.92
CA MET A 72 -20.54 2.59 3.25
C MET A 72 -21.34 1.31 3.56
N CYS A 73 -21.14 0.23 2.81
CA CYS A 73 -21.72 -1.09 3.10
C CYS A 73 -21.23 -1.64 4.46
N LEU A 74 -19.94 -1.52 4.75
CA LEU A 74 -19.39 -1.91 6.06
C LEU A 74 -20.04 -1.12 7.20
N LYS A 75 -20.24 0.19 7.00
CA LYS A 75 -20.90 1.05 7.99
C LYS A 75 -22.39 0.72 8.15
N ALA A 76 -23.09 0.44 7.06
CA ALA A 76 -24.49 0.00 7.08
C ALA A 76 -24.64 -1.30 7.92
N LYS A 77 -23.77 -2.29 7.69
CA LYS A 77 -23.73 -3.51 8.49
C LYS A 77 -23.46 -3.23 9.98
N GLN A 78 -22.48 -2.36 10.30
CA GLN A 78 -22.20 -1.97 11.68
C GLN A 78 -23.39 -1.27 12.36
N ALA A 79 -24.21 -0.55 11.58
CA ALA A 79 -25.44 0.08 12.05
C ALA A 79 -26.62 -0.90 12.20
N GLY A 80 -26.44 -2.18 11.93
CA GLY A 80 -27.47 -3.21 12.07
C GLY A 80 -28.40 -3.33 10.86
N LEU A 81 -28.14 -2.61 9.76
CA LEU A 81 -28.94 -2.73 8.54
C LEU A 81 -28.68 -4.08 7.85
N GLN A 82 -29.74 -4.63 7.25
CA GLN A 82 -29.68 -5.94 6.62
C GLN A 82 -29.65 -5.86 5.10
N LYS A 83 -30.12 -4.77 4.52
CA LYS A 83 -30.24 -4.57 3.07
C LYS A 83 -29.64 -3.25 2.65
N ILE A 84 -29.01 -3.23 1.48
CA ILE A 84 -28.53 -2.00 0.86
C ILE A 84 -28.77 -2.04 -0.64
N TYR A 85 -29.26 -0.94 -1.16
CA TYR A 85 -29.54 -0.74 -2.58
C TYR A 85 -28.49 0.19 -3.16
N VAL A 86 -27.73 -0.30 -4.13
CA VAL A 86 -26.57 0.41 -4.72
C VAL A 86 -26.65 0.37 -6.25
N PRO A 87 -25.97 1.29 -6.96
CA PRO A 87 -25.89 1.20 -8.41
C PRO A 87 -25.37 -0.18 -8.86
N ALA A 88 -25.93 -0.72 -9.94
CA ALA A 88 -25.61 -2.07 -10.40
C ALA A 88 -24.09 -2.29 -10.61
N GLN A 89 -23.38 -1.26 -11.05
CA GLN A 89 -21.94 -1.30 -11.28
C GLN A 89 -21.10 -1.38 -9.97
N ASN A 90 -21.68 -0.98 -8.84
CA ASN A 90 -21.03 -1.05 -7.52
C ASN A 90 -21.42 -2.30 -6.71
N ALA A 91 -22.36 -3.09 -7.19
CA ALA A 91 -22.99 -4.13 -6.39
C ALA A 91 -22.02 -5.25 -5.97
N GLU A 92 -21.11 -5.67 -6.84
CA GLU A 92 -20.09 -6.66 -6.53
C GLU A 92 -19.11 -6.17 -5.44
N GLU A 93 -18.76 -4.88 -5.46
CA GLU A 93 -17.96 -4.26 -4.41
C GLU A 93 -18.68 -4.31 -3.06
N GLY A 94 -19.97 -3.99 -3.04
CA GLY A 94 -20.80 -4.06 -1.84
C GLY A 94 -20.96 -5.49 -1.33
N ALA A 95 -21.09 -6.46 -2.23
CA ALA A 95 -21.30 -7.87 -1.91
C ALA A 95 -20.10 -8.55 -1.20
N LEU A 96 -18.94 -7.90 -1.14
CA LEU A 96 -17.80 -8.32 -0.31
C LEU A 96 -18.13 -8.30 1.20
N VAL A 97 -19.16 -7.55 1.61
CA VAL A 97 -19.56 -7.41 3.01
C VAL A 97 -20.47 -8.56 3.42
N GLN A 98 -19.90 -9.59 4.02
CA GLN A 98 -20.65 -10.74 4.51
C GLN A 98 -21.73 -10.32 5.52
N GLY A 99 -22.94 -10.90 5.40
CA GLY A 99 -24.07 -10.63 6.30
C GLY A 99 -24.82 -9.32 6.01
N LEU A 100 -24.58 -8.68 4.87
CA LEU A 100 -25.39 -7.59 4.32
C LEU A 100 -25.89 -8.01 2.93
N THR A 101 -27.19 -7.92 2.70
CA THR A 101 -27.78 -8.23 1.39
C THR A 101 -27.68 -6.99 0.51
N VAL A 102 -26.94 -7.09 -0.59
CA VAL A 102 -26.70 -5.99 -1.54
C VAL A 102 -27.54 -6.19 -2.79
N TYR A 103 -28.38 -5.23 -3.13
CA TYR A 103 -29.21 -5.26 -4.32
C TYR A 103 -28.64 -4.35 -5.42
N PRO A 104 -28.33 -4.91 -6.61
CA PRO A 104 -27.92 -4.13 -7.79
C PRO A 104 -29.10 -3.39 -8.39
N VAL A 105 -29.06 -2.07 -8.38
CA VAL A 105 -30.13 -1.22 -8.90
C VAL A 105 -29.66 -0.54 -10.20
N PRO A 106 -30.21 -0.93 -11.38
CA PRO A 106 -29.86 -0.30 -12.64
C PRO A 106 -30.55 1.07 -12.83
N ASN A 107 -31.80 1.18 -12.37
CA ASN A 107 -32.61 2.38 -12.47
C ASN A 107 -33.71 2.42 -11.41
N LEU A 108 -34.33 3.58 -11.26
CA LEU A 108 -35.40 3.80 -10.27
C LEU A 108 -36.62 2.89 -10.51
N THR A 109 -37.00 2.63 -11.75
CA THR A 109 -38.16 1.80 -12.08
C THR A 109 -37.96 0.37 -11.55
N ALA A 110 -36.81 -0.24 -11.82
CA ALA A 110 -36.48 -1.58 -11.30
C ALA A 110 -36.47 -1.63 -9.76
N LEU A 111 -35.99 -0.58 -9.10
CA LEU A 111 -36.05 -0.48 -7.64
C LEU A 111 -37.48 -0.46 -7.12
N ILE A 112 -38.35 0.37 -7.72
CA ILE A 112 -39.75 0.48 -7.29
C ILE A 112 -40.52 -0.83 -7.55
N GLU A 113 -40.30 -1.49 -8.69
CA GLU A 113 -40.90 -2.81 -8.98
C GLU A 113 -40.48 -3.85 -7.96
N HIS A 114 -39.21 -3.86 -7.56
CA HIS A 114 -38.71 -4.73 -6.51
C HIS A 114 -39.38 -4.44 -5.14
N LEU A 115 -39.39 -3.17 -4.73
CA LEU A 115 -39.97 -2.77 -3.44
C LEU A 115 -41.50 -2.95 -3.38
N SER A 116 -42.17 -2.88 -4.52
CA SER A 116 -43.61 -3.17 -4.62
C SER A 116 -43.93 -4.67 -4.75
N GLY A 117 -42.89 -5.52 -4.77
CA GLY A 117 -43.04 -6.98 -4.89
C GLY A 117 -43.42 -7.47 -6.29
N ARG A 118 -43.41 -6.62 -7.34
CA ARG A 118 -43.78 -7.01 -8.70
C ARG A 118 -42.67 -7.80 -9.40
N ILE A 119 -41.46 -7.25 -9.41
CA ILE A 119 -40.31 -7.88 -10.06
C ILE A 119 -39.13 -7.84 -9.04
N PRO A 120 -38.80 -8.99 -8.42
CA PRO A 120 -37.72 -9.01 -7.45
C PRO A 120 -36.34 -8.85 -8.09
N LEU A 121 -35.48 -7.97 -7.53
CA LEU A 121 -34.05 -7.92 -7.86
C LEU A 121 -33.35 -9.10 -7.20
N ALA A 122 -32.48 -9.77 -7.92
CA ALA A 122 -31.59 -10.77 -7.34
C ALA A 122 -30.47 -10.09 -6.54
N PRO A 123 -30.16 -10.56 -5.33
CA PRO A 123 -29.02 -10.07 -4.57
C PRO A 123 -27.71 -10.26 -5.33
N ALA A 124 -26.79 -9.31 -5.19
CA ALA A 124 -25.45 -9.44 -5.75
C ALA A 124 -24.66 -10.53 -5.04
N SER A 125 -23.90 -11.29 -5.80
CA SER A 125 -22.93 -12.26 -5.28
C SER A 125 -21.53 -11.64 -5.18
N PRO A 126 -20.71 -12.09 -4.22
CA PRO A 126 -19.30 -11.70 -4.20
C PRO A 126 -18.62 -12.04 -5.53
N PRO A 127 -17.66 -11.23 -5.98
CA PRO A 127 -16.94 -11.47 -7.23
C PRO A 127 -16.21 -12.79 -7.18
N SER A 128 -16.35 -13.60 -8.23
CA SER A 128 -15.61 -14.86 -8.37
C SER A 128 -14.09 -14.61 -8.37
N PRO A 129 -13.27 -15.57 -7.92
CA PRO A 129 -11.85 -15.52 -8.09
C PRO A 129 -11.52 -15.46 -9.60
N GLN A 130 -11.20 -14.30 -10.10
CA GLN A 130 -10.65 -14.14 -11.45
C GLN A 130 -9.15 -13.90 -11.32
N ASP A 131 -8.36 -14.60 -12.11
CA ASP A 131 -6.95 -14.31 -12.27
C ASP A 131 -6.79 -12.92 -12.91
N ASP A 132 -5.83 -12.16 -12.40
CA ASP A 132 -5.50 -10.87 -12.99
C ASP A 132 -4.95 -11.12 -14.42
N PRO A 133 -5.52 -10.49 -15.46
CA PRO A 133 -5.16 -10.76 -16.85
C PRO A 133 -3.71 -10.39 -17.18
N PHE A 134 -3.03 -9.61 -16.35
CA PHE A 134 -1.67 -9.16 -16.61
C PHE A 134 -0.66 -9.89 -15.72
N PRO A 135 0.22 -10.75 -16.29
CA PRO A 135 1.28 -11.38 -15.52
C PRO A 135 2.27 -10.33 -14.99
N LEU A 136 2.76 -10.54 -13.76
CA LEU A 136 3.83 -9.70 -13.23
C LEU A 136 5.16 -10.01 -13.94
N PRO A 137 6.05 -9.00 -14.12
CA PRO A 137 7.39 -9.25 -14.63
C PRO A 137 8.16 -10.19 -13.71
N ASP A 138 8.84 -11.18 -14.28
CA ASP A 138 9.52 -12.25 -13.54
C ASP A 138 11.00 -11.94 -13.27
N PHE A 139 11.52 -12.41 -12.11
CA PHE A 139 12.93 -12.26 -11.73
C PHE A 139 13.89 -13.04 -12.64
N SER A 140 13.44 -14.11 -13.32
CA SER A 140 14.24 -14.83 -14.32
C SER A 140 14.66 -13.96 -15.50
N GLN A 141 13.97 -12.85 -15.74
CA GLN A 141 14.33 -11.88 -16.77
C GLN A 141 15.49 -10.94 -16.36
N VAL A 142 15.91 -10.97 -15.09
CA VAL A 142 17.02 -10.15 -14.59
C VAL A 142 18.29 -10.95 -14.66
N LYS A 143 19.20 -10.57 -15.53
CA LYS A 143 20.51 -11.21 -15.68
C LYS A 143 21.49 -10.71 -14.62
N GLY A 144 22.21 -11.63 -13.99
CA GLY A 144 23.18 -11.29 -12.96
C GLY A 144 22.55 -10.69 -11.69
N GLN A 145 23.28 -9.77 -11.03
CA GLN A 145 22.83 -9.01 -9.84
C GLN A 145 22.44 -9.86 -8.61
N PRO A 146 23.20 -10.93 -8.25
CA PRO A 146 22.79 -11.86 -7.20
C PRO A 146 22.62 -11.17 -5.83
N GLN A 147 23.46 -10.19 -5.50
CA GLN A 147 23.37 -9.46 -4.24
C GLN A 147 22.11 -8.59 -4.17
N ALA A 148 21.74 -7.93 -5.28
CA ALA A 148 20.53 -7.12 -5.32
C ALA A 148 19.27 -8.00 -5.27
N LYS A 149 19.27 -9.16 -5.94
CA LYS A 149 18.17 -10.13 -5.85
C LYS A 149 18.01 -10.65 -4.43
N ARG A 150 19.11 -11.04 -3.75
CA ARG A 150 19.09 -11.49 -2.34
C ARG A 150 18.58 -10.39 -1.41
N ALA A 151 19.03 -9.15 -1.57
CA ALA A 151 18.54 -8.03 -0.78
C ALA A 151 17.04 -7.80 -0.97
N LEU A 152 16.51 -7.92 -2.20
CA LEU A 152 15.08 -7.81 -2.50
C LEU A 152 14.28 -8.98 -1.92
N GLU A 153 14.82 -10.20 -1.92
CA GLU A 153 14.22 -11.36 -1.26
C GLU A 153 14.11 -11.12 0.26
N VAL A 154 15.18 -10.66 0.90
CA VAL A 154 15.18 -10.30 2.33
C VAL A 154 14.18 -9.19 2.60
N ALA A 155 14.15 -8.15 1.75
CA ALA A 155 13.21 -7.05 1.88
C ALA A 155 11.75 -7.52 1.74
N ALA A 156 11.44 -8.38 0.77
CA ALA A 156 10.11 -8.97 0.59
C ALA A 156 9.71 -9.85 1.78
N ALA A 157 10.63 -10.69 2.26
CA ALA A 157 10.38 -11.60 3.37
C ALA A 157 10.12 -10.88 4.70
N GLY A 158 10.83 -9.79 4.97
CA GLY A 158 10.69 -9.02 6.21
C GLY A 158 9.74 -7.82 6.13
N GLY A 159 9.32 -7.40 4.93
CA GLY A 159 8.61 -6.14 4.71
C GLY A 159 9.51 -4.92 4.92
N HIS A 160 10.80 -5.06 4.66
CA HIS A 160 11.82 -4.04 4.92
C HIS A 160 11.87 -2.98 3.83
N ASN A 161 12.09 -1.74 4.21
CA ASN A 161 12.38 -0.64 3.29
C ASN A 161 13.78 -0.80 2.70
N ILE A 162 13.92 -0.55 1.40
CA ILE A 162 15.19 -0.76 0.69
C ILE A 162 15.57 0.43 -0.20
N LEU A 163 16.86 0.76 -0.21
CA LEU A 163 17.49 1.76 -1.08
C LEU A 163 18.47 1.09 -2.04
N LEU A 164 18.24 1.26 -3.33
CA LEU A 164 19.08 0.79 -4.42
C LEU A 164 19.96 1.95 -4.92
N ILE A 165 21.28 1.81 -4.80
CA ILE A 165 22.25 2.83 -5.25
C ILE A 165 23.09 2.24 -6.38
N GLY A 166 23.21 2.94 -7.51
CA GLY A 166 24.04 2.44 -8.61
C GLY A 166 24.02 3.36 -9.81
N PRO A 167 24.93 3.16 -10.79
CA PRO A 167 25.03 4.00 -11.97
C PRO A 167 23.77 3.91 -12.85
N PRO A 168 23.57 4.86 -13.77
CA PRO A 168 22.54 4.76 -14.79
C PRO A 168 22.68 3.45 -15.57
N GLY A 169 21.55 2.81 -15.87
CA GLY A 169 21.52 1.54 -16.62
C GLY A 169 21.90 0.29 -15.81
N SER A 170 22.16 0.37 -14.49
CA SER A 170 22.46 -0.82 -13.67
C SER A 170 21.26 -1.73 -13.36
N GLY A 171 20.04 -1.37 -13.80
CA GLY A 171 18.86 -2.22 -13.64
C GLY A 171 18.03 -1.97 -12.37
N LYS A 172 18.29 -0.90 -11.59
CA LYS A 172 17.57 -0.56 -10.34
C LYS A 172 16.05 -0.54 -10.51
N SER A 173 15.56 0.23 -11.47
CA SER A 173 14.11 0.34 -11.73
C SER A 173 13.52 -0.96 -12.28
N MET A 174 14.31 -1.75 -13.01
CA MET A 174 13.94 -3.07 -13.51
C MET A 174 13.75 -4.06 -12.34
N LEU A 175 14.67 -4.07 -11.37
CA LEU A 175 14.60 -4.87 -10.15
C LEU A 175 13.39 -4.47 -9.29
N ALA A 176 13.20 -3.18 -9.05
CA ALA A 176 12.08 -2.67 -8.26
C ALA A 176 10.71 -3.04 -8.85
N LYS A 177 10.55 -2.97 -10.18
CA LYS A 177 9.30 -3.34 -10.87
C LYS A 177 8.97 -4.84 -10.80
N ARG A 178 9.95 -5.69 -10.48
CA ARG A 178 9.74 -7.14 -10.31
C ARG A 178 9.47 -7.54 -8.87
N LEU A 179 9.76 -6.68 -7.91
CA LEU A 179 9.54 -6.96 -6.50
C LEU A 179 8.10 -7.42 -6.17
N PRO A 180 7.04 -6.88 -6.80
CA PRO A 180 5.67 -7.37 -6.58
C PRO A 180 5.49 -8.87 -6.84
N SER A 181 6.27 -9.48 -7.76
CA SER A 181 6.15 -10.90 -8.11
C SER A 181 6.68 -11.87 -7.05
N ILE A 182 7.45 -11.38 -6.09
CA ILE A 182 8.00 -12.19 -4.99
C ILE A 182 7.38 -11.84 -3.62
N LEU A 183 6.48 -10.85 -3.56
CA LEU A 183 5.78 -10.53 -2.32
C LEU A 183 4.80 -11.64 -1.94
N PRO A 184 4.56 -11.86 -0.64
CA PRO A 184 3.54 -12.81 -0.19
C PRO A 184 2.15 -12.34 -0.61
N GLY A 185 1.24 -13.30 -0.85
CA GLY A 185 -0.15 -13.00 -1.13
C GLY A 185 -0.81 -12.16 -0.05
N MET A 186 -1.87 -11.41 -0.42
CA MET A 186 -2.66 -10.63 0.54
C MET A 186 -3.65 -11.53 1.27
N THR A 187 -3.86 -11.29 2.56
CA THR A 187 -5.01 -11.87 3.27
C THR A 187 -6.30 -11.20 2.82
N PHE A 188 -7.44 -11.82 3.13
CA PHE A 188 -8.74 -11.22 2.76
C PHE A 188 -8.95 -9.87 3.44
N GLU A 189 -8.52 -9.72 4.68
CA GLU A 189 -8.56 -8.47 5.44
C GLU A 189 -7.70 -7.37 4.77
N GLU A 190 -6.48 -7.72 4.35
CA GLU A 190 -5.61 -6.80 3.60
C GLU A 190 -6.24 -6.39 2.26
N MET A 191 -6.90 -7.32 1.56
CA MET A 191 -7.62 -7.03 0.31
C MET A 191 -8.77 -6.05 0.55
N ILE A 192 -9.58 -6.26 1.58
CA ILE A 192 -10.70 -5.37 1.95
C ILE A 192 -10.20 -3.98 2.34
N GLU A 193 -9.14 -3.90 3.17
CA GLU A 193 -8.55 -2.62 3.57
C GLU A 193 -8.03 -1.82 2.38
N THR A 194 -7.30 -2.49 1.50
CA THR A 194 -6.78 -1.87 0.28
C THR A 194 -7.92 -1.43 -0.63
N THR A 195 -8.92 -2.28 -0.84
CA THR A 195 -10.08 -1.98 -1.68
C THR A 195 -10.88 -0.78 -1.17
N LYS A 196 -11.05 -0.63 0.15
CA LYS A 196 -11.69 0.56 0.75
C LYS A 196 -11.01 1.85 0.34
N ILE A 197 -9.67 1.88 0.35
CA ILE A 197 -8.90 3.08 -0.04
C ILE A 197 -9.12 3.40 -1.51
N TYR A 198 -9.03 2.39 -2.38
CA TYR A 198 -9.25 2.55 -3.83
C TYR A 198 -10.69 2.96 -4.16
N SER A 199 -11.67 2.42 -3.44
CA SER A 199 -13.08 2.79 -3.55
C SER A 199 -13.31 4.28 -3.22
N ILE A 200 -12.79 4.75 -2.07
CA ILE A 200 -12.89 6.17 -1.65
C ILE A 200 -12.18 7.09 -2.65
N ALA A 201 -11.02 6.69 -3.16
CA ALA A 201 -10.26 7.46 -4.13
C ALA A 201 -10.94 7.53 -5.51
N GLY A 202 -11.89 6.63 -5.81
CA GLY A 202 -12.43 6.42 -7.14
C GLY A 202 -11.38 5.85 -8.11
N ALA A 203 -10.47 5.04 -7.58
CA ALA A 203 -9.30 4.49 -8.29
C ALA A 203 -9.37 2.97 -8.48
N LEU A 204 -10.53 2.36 -8.22
CA LEU A 204 -10.73 0.94 -8.54
C LEU A 204 -10.54 0.73 -10.05
N PRO A 205 -9.76 -0.28 -10.47
CA PRO A 205 -9.62 -0.61 -11.88
C PRO A 205 -10.98 -0.94 -12.50
N GLN A 206 -11.15 -0.63 -13.77
CA GLN A 206 -12.40 -0.90 -14.46
C GLN A 206 -12.72 -2.41 -14.44
N GLY A 207 -13.92 -2.76 -13.98
CA GLY A 207 -14.35 -4.16 -13.83
C GLY A 207 -13.78 -4.88 -12.61
N ALA A 208 -12.96 -4.22 -11.78
CA ALA A 208 -12.49 -4.81 -10.52
C ALA A 208 -13.34 -4.33 -9.34
N SER A 209 -13.84 -5.27 -8.57
CA SER A 209 -14.58 -5.05 -7.32
C SER A 209 -13.74 -5.30 -6.06
N LEU A 210 -12.59 -5.96 -6.23
CA LEU A 210 -11.66 -6.30 -5.15
C LEU A 210 -10.21 -6.17 -5.62
N ILE A 211 -9.37 -5.49 -4.87
CA ILE A 211 -7.92 -5.44 -5.09
C ILE A 211 -7.30 -6.71 -4.51
N ARG A 212 -6.87 -7.60 -5.38
CA ARG A 212 -6.32 -8.93 -5.00
C ARG A 212 -4.81 -8.96 -4.90
N ARG A 213 -4.12 -8.09 -5.65
CA ARG A 213 -2.66 -7.98 -5.66
C ARG A 213 -2.19 -6.78 -4.86
N ARG A 214 -1.02 -6.93 -4.23
CA ARG A 214 -0.37 -5.82 -3.52
C ARG A 214 -0.13 -4.65 -4.48
N PRO A 215 -0.64 -3.45 -4.18
CA PRO A 215 -0.42 -2.29 -5.02
C PRO A 215 1.07 -1.97 -5.19
N CYS A 216 1.46 -1.55 -6.39
CA CYS A 216 2.78 -0.99 -6.64
C CYS A 216 2.62 0.40 -7.24
N ARG A 217 2.90 1.43 -6.44
CA ARG A 217 2.76 2.83 -6.83
C ARG A 217 4.14 3.42 -7.11
N SER A 218 4.28 4.06 -8.25
CA SER A 218 5.55 4.67 -8.67
C SER A 218 5.29 6.10 -9.16
N PRO A 219 5.09 7.05 -8.24
CA PRO A 219 4.88 8.44 -8.61
C PRO A 219 6.16 9.03 -9.22
N HIS A 220 6.00 9.92 -10.18
CA HIS A 220 7.09 10.67 -10.77
C HIS A 220 7.70 11.65 -9.73
N HIS A 221 8.99 11.92 -9.78
CA HIS A 221 9.68 12.79 -8.81
C HIS A 221 9.16 14.24 -8.76
N THR A 222 8.41 14.69 -9.78
CA THR A 222 7.75 16.00 -9.79
C THR A 222 6.45 16.05 -8.96
N ILE A 223 6.03 14.94 -8.36
CA ILE A 223 4.82 14.90 -7.54
C ILE A 223 4.89 15.89 -6.38
N SER A 224 3.78 16.55 -6.09
CA SER A 224 3.69 17.45 -4.93
C SER A 224 3.55 16.66 -3.61
N ALA A 225 3.86 17.31 -2.48
CA ALA A 225 3.63 16.75 -1.15
C ALA A 225 2.15 16.31 -0.96
N VAL A 226 1.21 17.11 -1.48
CA VAL A 226 -0.22 16.78 -1.44
C VAL A 226 -0.56 15.56 -2.31
N GLY A 227 0.09 15.41 -3.47
CA GLY A 227 -0.07 14.20 -4.29
C GLY A 227 0.38 12.93 -3.56
N LEU A 228 1.46 13.02 -2.78
CA LEU A 228 1.95 11.90 -1.97
C LEU A 228 1.05 11.60 -0.77
N SER A 229 0.75 12.60 0.08
CA SER A 229 -0.03 12.39 1.30
C SER A 229 -1.53 12.33 1.08
N GLY A 230 -2.01 12.92 0.03
CA GLY A 230 -3.43 13.17 -0.16
C GLY A 230 -3.81 14.59 0.29
N GLY A 231 -5.07 14.95 0.08
CA GLY A 231 -5.61 16.26 0.39
C GLY A 231 -6.64 16.72 -0.63
N GLY A 232 -6.77 18.02 -0.81
CA GLY A 232 -7.77 18.65 -1.65
C GLY A 232 -8.88 19.32 -0.86
N LEU A 233 -9.86 19.92 -1.55
CA LEU A 233 -11.02 20.54 -0.92
C LEU A 233 -11.86 19.49 -0.19
N VAL A 234 -12.10 18.36 -0.83
CA VAL A 234 -12.58 17.11 -0.23
C VAL A 234 -11.33 16.22 -0.07
N PRO A 235 -10.88 15.93 1.17
CA PRO A 235 -9.66 15.19 1.40
C PRO A 235 -9.71 13.78 0.79
N LYS A 236 -8.88 13.54 -0.23
CA LYS A 236 -8.73 12.23 -0.87
C LYS A 236 -7.40 11.59 -0.49
N PRO A 237 -7.31 10.25 -0.44
CA PRO A 237 -6.06 9.56 -0.21
C PRO A 237 -5.05 9.84 -1.33
N GLY A 238 -3.77 10.01 -0.96
CA GLY A 238 -2.66 10.18 -1.90
C GLY A 238 -1.95 8.87 -2.24
N GLU A 239 -0.82 8.96 -2.95
CA GLU A 239 -0.04 7.80 -3.38
C GLU A 239 0.44 6.91 -2.23
N LEU A 240 0.74 7.50 -1.05
CA LEU A 240 1.07 6.76 0.16
C LEU A 240 -0.05 5.80 0.58
N SER A 241 -1.29 6.30 0.65
CA SER A 241 -2.43 5.47 1.02
C SER A 241 -2.83 4.52 -0.11
N LEU A 242 -2.68 4.92 -1.37
CA LEU A 242 -2.91 4.03 -2.51
C LEU A 242 -1.87 2.89 -2.60
N ALA A 243 -0.69 3.05 -2.00
CA ALA A 243 0.32 2.01 -1.87
C ALA A 243 0.12 1.10 -0.64
N HIS A 244 -0.94 1.31 0.15
CA HIS A 244 -1.21 0.54 1.36
C HIS A 244 -1.20 -0.97 1.11
N ASN A 245 -0.57 -1.73 2.00
CA ASN A 245 -0.30 -3.18 1.89
C ASN A 245 0.53 -3.57 0.65
N GLY A 246 1.24 -2.61 0.06
CA GLY A 246 2.02 -2.81 -1.16
C GLY A 246 3.34 -2.05 -1.16
N ILE A 247 3.76 -1.61 -2.34
CA ILE A 247 5.04 -0.96 -2.59
C ILE A 247 4.83 0.49 -3.00
N LEU A 248 5.60 1.39 -2.37
CA LEU A 248 5.82 2.73 -2.88
C LEU A 248 7.25 2.78 -3.46
N PHE A 249 7.35 2.83 -4.78
CA PHE A 249 8.63 2.94 -5.48
C PHE A 249 8.96 4.39 -5.83
N LEU A 250 10.06 4.90 -5.32
CA LEU A 250 10.56 6.25 -5.59
C LEU A 250 11.86 6.14 -6.39
N ASP A 251 11.76 6.31 -7.70
CA ASP A 251 12.94 6.39 -8.57
C ASP A 251 13.55 7.78 -8.53
N GLU A 252 14.86 7.87 -8.69
CA GLU A 252 15.60 9.13 -8.62
C GLU A 252 15.34 9.91 -7.32
N LEU A 253 15.38 9.23 -6.17
CA LEU A 253 15.02 9.78 -4.86
C LEU A 253 15.56 11.20 -4.58
N PRO A 254 16.82 11.58 -4.90
CA PRO A 254 17.33 12.95 -4.66
C PRO A 254 16.68 14.03 -5.54
N GLU A 255 15.90 13.68 -6.56
CA GLU A 255 15.23 14.64 -7.44
C GLU A 255 13.83 15.03 -6.93
N PHE A 256 13.29 14.29 -5.94
CA PHE A 256 12.06 14.70 -5.26
C PHE A 256 12.25 16.02 -4.50
N SER A 257 11.22 16.83 -4.47
CA SER A 257 11.24 18.06 -3.68
C SER A 257 11.44 17.75 -2.18
N ARG A 258 12.10 18.66 -1.46
CA ARG A 258 12.33 18.51 -0.01
C ARG A 258 11.00 18.33 0.75
N ALA A 259 9.96 19.05 0.34
CA ALA A 259 8.62 18.93 0.94
C ALA A 259 8.01 17.56 0.72
N ALA A 260 8.16 16.97 -0.47
CA ALA A 260 7.68 15.62 -0.77
C ALA A 260 8.40 14.56 0.07
N MET A 261 9.74 14.66 0.23
CA MET A 261 10.50 13.73 1.06
C MET A 261 10.20 13.88 2.57
N GLU A 262 9.91 15.09 3.03
CA GLU A 262 9.59 15.33 4.45
C GLU A 262 8.27 14.68 4.84
N VAL A 263 7.26 14.73 3.95
CA VAL A 263 5.95 14.11 4.17
C VAL A 263 6.04 12.58 4.32
N LEU A 264 7.06 11.92 3.77
CA LEU A 264 7.24 10.46 3.89
C LEU A 264 7.61 9.99 5.31
N ARG A 265 8.25 10.87 6.11
CA ARG A 265 8.88 10.45 7.38
C ARG A 265 7.90 9.88 8.39
N GLN A 266 6.79 10.56 8.62
CA GLN A 266 5.80 10.15 9.61
C GLN A 266 5.00 8.92 9.13
N PRO A 267 4.49 8.87 7.88
CA PRO A 267 3.75 7.72 7.38
C PRO A 267 4.55 6.41 7.36
N ILE A 268 5.83 6.46 7.03
CA ILE A 268 6.69 5.25 7.04
C ILE A 268 6.87 4.69 8.46
N GLU A 269 6.81 5.53 9.50
CA GLU A 269 7.00 5.12 10.89
C GLU A 269 5.66 4.73 11.56
N ASN A 270 4.62 5.53 11.33
CA ASN A 270 3.31 5.37 11.98
C ASN A 270 2.30 4.55 11.18
N GLU A 271 2.61 4.21 9.94
CA GLU A 271 1.73 3.49 9.01
C GLU A 271 0.38 4.17 8.76
N THR A 272 0.29 5.48 9.00
CA THR A 272 -0.91 6.29 8.80
C THR A 272 -0.58 7.65 8.23
N VAL A 273 -1.49 8.18 7.43
CA VAL A 273 -1.49 9.57 6.93
C VAL A 273 -2.68 10.30 7.52
N THR A 274 -2.43 11.35 8.27
CA THR A 274 -3.49 12.20 8.85
C THR A 274 -3.59 13.50 8.05
N LEU A 275 -4.78 13.76 7.53
CA LEU A 275 -5.14 14.97 6.79
C LEU A 275 -6.08 15.83 7.63
N SER A 276 -5.63 17.02 8.03
CA SER A 276 -6.45 17.97 8.78
C SER A 276 -6.82 19.16 7.89
N ARG A 277 -8.11 19.41 7.71
CA ARG A 277 -8.65 20.52 6.91
C ARG A 277 -9.97 21.04 7.51
N ALA A 278 -10.08 22.37 7.66
CA ALA A 278 -11.34 23.08 7.94
C ALA A 278 -12.33 22.35 8.89
N GLY A 279 -11.85 21.84 10.04
CA GLY A 279 -12.68 21.15 11.04
C GLY A 279 -12.86 19.65 10.83
N VAL A 280 -12.29 19.05 9.77
CA VAL A 280 -12.33 17.61 9.54
C VAL A 280 -10.91 17.05 9.58
N THR A 281 -10.69 16.04 10.42
CA THR A 281 -9.45 15.26 10.46
C THR A 281 -9.74 13.85 9.98
N LEU A 282 -9.09 13.44 8.90
CA LEU A 282 -9.19 12.10 8.33
C LEU A 282 -7.85 11.40 8.43
N THR A 283 -7.86 10.15 8.88
CA THR A 283 -6.67 9.30 8.94
C THR A 283 -6.85 8.14 7.98
N TYR A 284 -5.92 8.00 7.05
CA TYR A 284 -5.85 6.88 6.12
C TYR A 284 -4.73 5.93 6.51
N PRO A 285 -4.92 4.62 6.42
CA PRO A 285 -3.85 3.66 6.62
C PRO A 285 -2.81 3.77 5.48
N CYS A 286 -1.55 3.50 5.82
CA CYS A 286 -0.40 3.66 4.92
C CYS A 286 0.73 2.68 5.29
N SER A 287 0.38 1.40 5.43
CA SER A 287 1.36 0.35 5.65
C SER A 287 2.04 0.02 4.31
N VAL A 288 3.17 0.67 4.04
CA VAL A 288 3.87 0.56 2.75
C VAL A 288 5.28 0.02 2.93
N MET A 289 5.76 -0.73 1.95
CA MET A 289 7.16 -1.05 1.76
C MET A 289 7.77 0.01 0.85
N LEU A 290 8.66 0.84 1.39
CA LEU A 290 9.36 1.85 0.61
C LEU A 290 10.51 1.19 -0.16
N VAL A 291 10.47 1.32 -1.47
CA VAL A 291 11.58 0.97 -2.38
C VAL A 291 12.07 2.25 -3.00
N ALA A 292 13.32 2.62 -2.78
CA ALA A 292 13.89 3.83 -3.35
C ALA A 292 15.08 3.47 -4.25
N ALA A 293 15.26 4.23 -5.32
CA ALA A 293 16.42 4.10 -6.18
C ALA A 293 17.09 5.46 -6.39
N MET A 294 18.42 5.47 -6.44
CA MET A 294 19.18 6.69 -6.72
C MET A 294 20.51 6.39 -7.41
N ASN A 295 21.03 7.40 -8.05
CA ASN A 295 22.42 7.39 -8.53
C ASN A 295 23.36 7.79 -7.39
N PRO A 296 24.66 7.40 -7.44
CA PRO A 296 25.63 7.74 -6.40
C PRO A 296 26.09 9.22 -6.45
N CYS A 297 25.83 9.94 -7.56
CA CYS A 297 26.16 11.34 -7.76
C CYS A 297 25.35 11.90 -8.96
N PRO A 298 25.40 13.22 -9.25
CA PRO A 298 24.70 13.81 -10.39
C PRO A 298 25.05 13.19 -11.76
N CYS A 299 26.32 12.88 -12.03
CA CYS A 299 26.70 12.20 -13.28
C CYS A 299 26.44 10.69 -13.25
N GLY A 300 26.19 10.10 -12.06
CA GLY A 300 25.90 8.69 -11.86
C GLY A 300 27.11 7.76 -11.76
N TYR A 301 28.35 8.25 -11.92
CA TYR A 301 29.55 7.38 -12.04
C TYR A 301 30.48 7.45 -10.84
N PHE A 302 30.06 8.00 -9.71
CA PHE A 302 30.88 8.01 -8.50
C PHE A 302 31.09 6.57 -7.99
N GLY A 303 32.37 6.17 -7.86
CA GLY A 303 32.75 4.79 -7.48
C GLY A 303 32.61 3.76 -8.60
N HIS A 304 32.34 4.17 -9.84
CA HIS A 304 32.24 3.24 -10.96
C HIS A 304 33.60 2.66 -11.34
N PRO A 305 33.72 1.31 -11.56
CA PRO A 305 35.01 0.67 -11.79
C PRO A 305 35.71 1.08 -13.09
N SER A 306 34.96 1.38 -14.16
CA SER A 306 35.51 1.65 -15.50
C SER A 306 35.21 3.05 -16.05
N ARG A 307 34.35 3.85 -15.40
CA ARG A 307 34.01 5.21 -15.85
C ARG A 307 34.35 6.25 -14.77
N PRO A 308 35.19 7.25 -15.05
CA PRO A 308 35.52 8.28 -14.06
C PRO A 308 34.29 9.17 -13.76
N CYS A 309 34.12 9.52 -12.50
CA CYS A 309 33.17 10.54 -12.08
C CYS A 309 33.65 11.93 -12.45
N THR A 310 32.78 12.72 -13.08
CA THR A 310 33.09 14.12 -13.50
C THR A 310 32.62 15.17 -12.48
N CYS A 311 31.98 14.76 -11.41
CA CYS A 311 31.44 15.67 -10.39
C CYS A 311 32.53 16.14 -9.42
N SER A 312 32.47 17.41 -9.03
CA SER A 312 33.26 17.89 -7.92
C SER A 312 32.86 17.24 -6.59
N HIS A 313 33.79 17.14 -5.65
CA HIS A 313 33.50 16.59 -4.32
C HIS A 313 32.33 17.30 -3.63
N THR A 314 32.28 18.62 -3.69
CA THR A 314 31.16 19.42 -3.17
C THR A 314 29.85 19.17 -3.91
N GLY A 315 29.89 18.92 -5.22
CA GLY A 315 28.71 18.55 -6.02
C GLY A 315 28.11 17.23 -5.60
N VAL A 316 28.96 16.21 -5.39
CA VAL A 316 28.51 14.90 -4.88
C VAL A 316 27.91 15.02 -3.47
N SER A 317 28.59 15.72 -2.56
CA SER A 317 28.11 15.93 -1.18
C SER A 317 26.75 16.64 -1.15
N ARG A 318 26.58 17.71 -1.96
CA ARG A 318 25.31 18.44 -2.08
C ARG A 318 24.19 17.56 -2.64
N TYR A 319 24.49 16.69 -3.60
CA TYR A 319 23.52 15.76 -4.17
C TYR A 319 23.05 14.74 -3.13
N LEU A 320 23.98 14.10 -2.43
CA LEU A 320 23.66 13.10 -1.41
C LEU A 320 22.92 13.72 -0.21
N SER A 321 23.24 14.97 0.16
CA SER A 321 22.57 15.67 1.26
C SER A 321 21.12 16.07 0.98
N ARG A 322 20.63 15.95 -0.27
CA ARG A 322 19.20 16.09 -0.58
C ARG A 322 18.37 15.03 0.11
N VAL A 323 18.91 13.81 0.24
CA VAL A 323 18.25 12.75 1.03
C VAL A 323 18.65 12.95 2.49
N SER A 324 17.66 13.26 3.32
CA SER A 324 17.90 13.58 4.73
C SER A 324 18.28 12.35 5.55
N GLY A 325 19.19 12.54 6.55
CA GLY A 325 19.56 11.48 7.48
C GLY A 325 18.36 10.78 8.14
N PRO A 326 17.37 11.53 8.67
CA PRO A 326 16.17 10.92 9.23
C PRO A 326 15.35 10.04 8.27
N LEU A 327 15.37 10.30 6.96
CA LEU A 327 14.74 9.41 5.97
C LEU A 327 15.58 8.16 5.73
N LEU A 328 16.90 8.31 5.61
CA LEU A 328 17.84 7.19 5.49
C LEU A 328 17.78 6.26 6.70
N ASP A 329 17.64 6.82 7.89
CA ASP A 329 17.44 6.03 9.11
C ASP A 329 16.16 5.17 9.08
N ARG A 330 15.20 5.46 8.23
CA ARG A 330 13.95 4.70 8.06
C ARG A 330 14.00 3.64 6.97
N ILE A 331 15.10 3.57 6.24
CA ILE A 331 15.35 2.53 5.25
C ILE A 331 16.24 1.46 5.87
N ASP A 332 15.81 0.20 5.81
CA ASP A 332 16.46 -0.90 6.53
C ASP A 332 17.67 -1.45 5.79
N LEU A 333 17.55 -1.60 4.46
CA LEU A 333 18.58 -2.15 3.60
C LEU A 333 19.08 -1.09 2.62
N HIS A 334 20.41 -0.92 2.54
CA HIS A 334 21.07 -0.12 1.53
C HIS A 334 21.94 -1.06 0.68
N ILE A 335 21.68 -1.12 -0.62
CA ILE A 335 22.38 -2.03 -1.52
C ILE A 335 22.98 -1.29 -2.72
N GLU A 336 24.23 -1.61 -3.04
CA GLU A 336 24.86 -1.15 -4.26
C GLU A 336 24.50 -2.08 -5.42
N VAL A 337 23.99 -1.52 -6.52
CA VAL A 337 23.64 -2.25 -7.75
C VAL A 337 24.70 -1.92 -8.79
N PRO A 338 25.73 -2.76 -8.95
CA PRO A 338 26.82 -2.51 -9.91
C PRO A 338 26.31 -2.60 -11.35
N PRO A 339 27.05 -2.08 -12.34
CA PRO A 339 26.74 -2.32 -13.74
C PRO A 339 26.84 -3.83 -14.03
N VAL A 340 25.98 -4.34 -14.92
CA VAL A 340 26.02 -5.74 -15.36
C VAL A 340 27.14 -5.90 -16.38
N GLU A 341 27.99 -6.90 -16.20
CA GLU A 341 29.07 -7.22 -17.14
C GLU A 341 28.52 -7.90 -18.40
N PHE A 342 29.20 -7.73 -19.53
CA PHE A 342 28.77 -8.29 -20.81
C PHE A 342 28.60 -9.82 -20.75
N ASP A 343 29.52 -10.51 -20.10
CA ASP A 343 29.48 -11.97 -19.96
C ASP A 343 28.25 -12.46 -19.20
N GLN A 344 27.78 -11.71 -18.20
CA GLN A 344 26.56 -11.99 -17.47
C GLN A 344 25.30 -11.77 -18.33
N LEU A 345 25.32 -10.77 -19.23
CA LEU A 345 24.21 -10.52 -20.16
C LEU A 345 24.09 -11.60 -21.24
N SER A 346 25.23 -12.09 -21.73
CA SER A 346 25.32 -13.11 -22.78
C SER A 346 25.18 -14.52 -22.27
N ALA A 347 25.27 -14.76 -20.96
CA ALA A 347 25.13 -16.09 -20.36
C ALA A 347 23.76 -16.72 -20.71
N SER A 348 23.79 -17.92 -21.24
CA SER A 348 22.61 -18.72 -21.64
C SER A 348 21.93 -19.44 -20.46
N GLY A 349 22.40 -19.23 -19.23
CA GLY A 349 21.81 -19.83 -18.01
C GLY A 349 20.41 -19.33 -17.71
N SER A 350 19.54 -20.22 -17.23
CA SER A 350 18.24 -19.83 -16.68
C SER A 350 18.44 -19.20 -15.30
N GLU A 351 18.01 -17.96 -15.15
CA GLU A 351 17.95 -17.29 -13.85
C GLU A 351 16.77 -17.82 -13.02
N GLU A 352 16.85 -17.66 -11.70
CA GLU A 352 15.83 -18.17 -10.79
C GLU A 352 14.47 -17.48 -11.03
N PRO A 353 13.35 -18.23 -11.17
CA PRO A 353 12.04 -17.67 -11.40
C PRO A 353 11.45 -17.05 -10.11
N SER A 354 10.61 -16.03 -10.26
CA SER A 354 9.92 -15.37 -9.14
C SER A 354 9.18 -16.34 -8.25
N ALA A 355 8.57 -17.38 -8.79
CA ALA A 355 7.80 -18.37 -8.03
C ALA A 355 8.65 -19.11 -6.98
N ALA A 356 9.91 -19.43 -7.28
CA ALA A 356 10.82 -20.09 -6.33
C ALA A 356 11.20 -19.16 -5.18
N ILE A 357 11.50 -17.89 -5.49
CA ILE A 357 11.80 -16.86 -4.49
C ILE A 357 10.55 -16.60 -3.61
N GLN A 358 9.38 -16.47 -4.22
CA GLN A 358 8.11 -16.25 -3.52
C GLN A 358 7.81 -17.36 -2.52
N GLN A 359 8.05 -18.63 -2.87
CA GLN A 359 7.87 -19.76 -1.95
C GLN A 359 8.75 -19.64 -0.69
N ARG A 360 10.00 -19.18 -0.82
CA ARG A 360 10.90 -18.95 0.34
C ARG A 360 10.38 -17.77 1.19
N VAL A 361 9.96 -16.71 0.52
CA VAL A 361 9.37 -15.53 1.18
C VAL A 361 8.10 -15.91 1.95
N GLU A 362 7.21 -16.69 1.37
CA GLU A 362 5.97 -17.13 2.02
C GLU A 362 6.25 -18.03 3.24
N ARG A 363 7.22 -18.94 3.15
CA ARG A 363 7.66 -19.77 4.28
C ARG A 363 8.19 -18.90 5.44
N ALA A 364 9.07 -17.94 5.14
CA ALA A 364 9.59 -17.02 6.15
C ALA A 364 8.45 -16.18 6.78
N ARG A 365 7.49 -15.71 5.98
CA ARG A 365 6.31 -15.00 6.47
C ARG A 365 5.39 -15.86 7.35
N ALA A 366 5.27 -17.14 7.05
CA ALA A 366 4.49 -18.06 7.89
C ALA A 366 5.12 -18.21 9.28
N LEU A 367 6.47 -18.35 9.37
CA LEU A 367 7.20 -18.38 10.64
C LEU A 367 7.03 -17.08 11.43
N GLN A 368 7.06 -15.93 10.76
CA GLN A 368 6.84 -14.62 11.38
C GLN A 368 5.42 -14.51 11.95
N ARG A 369 4.40 -14.85 11.17
CA ARG A 369 3.01 -14.83 11.63
C ARG A 369 2.78 -15.73 12.84
N GLU A 370 3.35 -16.94 12.84
CA GLU A 370 3.26 -17.85 13.99
C GLU A 370 3.96 -17.30 15.23
N ARG A 371 5.13 -16.68 15.06
CA ARG A 371 5.87 -16.03 16.14
C ARG A 371 5.07 -14.90 16.78
N TYR A 372 4.48 -14.01 15.97
CA TYR A 372 3.75 -12.86 16.48
C TYR A 372 2.36 -13.20 17.01
N ARG A 373 1.73 -14.25 16.50
CA ARG A 373 0.47 -14.76 17.05
C ARG A 373 0.62 -15.18 18.50
N LYS A 374 1.76 -15.73 18.90
CA LYS A 374 2.07 -16.12 20.27
C LYS A 374 2.23 -14.91 21.22
N HIS A 375 2.58 -13.77 20.69
CA HIS A 375 2.74 -12.52 21.43
C HIS A 375 1.52 -11.62 21.21
N GLN A 376 0.41 -11.91 21.87
CA GLN A 376 -0.93 -11.28 21.71
C GLN A 376 -0.95 -9.73 21.64
N ALA A 377 0.16 -9.06 21.88
CA ALA A 377 0.30 -7.60 21.88
C ALA A 377 0.77 -7.00 20.55
N SER A 378 1.14 -7.81 19.55
CA SER A 378 1.68 -7.27 18.29
C SER A 378 0.83 -7.64 17.09
N PRO A 379 0.21 -6.64 16.42
CA PRO A 379 -0.41 -6.83 15.11
C PRO A 379 0.64 -7.02 14.01
N ALA A 380 1.95 -7.04 14.34
CA ALA A 380 3.03 -7.11 13.36
C ALA A 380 2.97 -8.40 12.56
N ALA A 381 2.61 -8.28 11.29
CA ALA A 381 2.58 -9.39 10.34
C ALA A 381 3.98 -9.74 9.79
N CYS A 382 5.03 -8.94 10.09
CA CYS A 382 6.38 -9.10 9.54
C CYS A 382 7.47 -8.50 10.45
N ASN A 383 8.71 -8.91 10.21
CA ASN A 383 9.84 -8.53 11.06
C ASN A 383 10.13 -7.02 11.05
N ALA A 384 9.93 -6.31 9.94
CA ALA A 384 10.13 -4.86 9.91
C ALA A 384 9.26 -4.12 10.94
N LYS A 385 8.11 -4.70 11.31
CA LYS A 385 7.11 -4.12 12.22
C LYS A 385 7.24 -4.59 13.67
N ILE A 386 8.27 -5.35 14.02
CA ILE A 386 8.51 -5.77 15.42
C ILE A 386 8.60 -4.53 16.31
N LEU A 387 7.81 -4.53 17.39
CA LEU A 387 7.88 -3.49 18.40
C LEU A 387 9.22 -3.59 19.18
N PRO A 388 9.81 -2.46 19.61
CA PRO A 388 11.10 -2.46 20.34
C PRO A 388 11.11 -3.37 21.56
N GLU A 389 9.99 -3.47 22.26
CA GLU A 389 9.82 -4.30 23.47
C GLU A 389 9.96 -5.80 23.19
N LEU A 390 9.58 -6.23 21.98
CA LEU A 390 9.63 -7.63 21.55
C LEU A 390 10.95 -8.03 20.88
N LEU A 391 11.85 -7.07 20.57
CA LEU A 391 13.09 -7.36 19.85
C LEU A 391 13.96 -8.40 20.57
N LYS A 392 14.07 -8.32 21.88
CA LYS A 392 14.90 -9.26 22.67
C LYS A 392 14.37 -10.69 22.61
N THR A 393 13.05 -10.86 22.65
CA THR A 393 12.40 -12.18 22.63
C THR A 393 12.25 -12.74 21.23
N ALA A 394 11.97 -11.87 20.24
CA ALA A 394 11.79 -12.26 18.84
C ALA A 394 13.10 -12.51 18.09
N CYS A 395 14.22 -11.94 18.56
CA CYS A 395 15.53 -12.01 17.91
C CYS A 395 16.59 -12.71 18.79
N PRO A 396 16.37 -13.98 19.23
CA PRO A 396 17.41 -14.71 19.94
C PRO A 396 18.64 -14.88 19.01
N MET A 397 19.84 -14.71 19.57
CA MET A 397 21.08 -14.79 18.80
C MET A 397 22.18 -15.51 19.55
N THR A 398 23.10 -16.12 18.81
CA THR A 398 24.30 -16.75 19.38
C THR A 398 25.25 -15.68 19.95
N GLU A 399 26.14 -16.12 20.87
CA GLU A 399 27.13 -15.21 21.43
C GLU A 399 28.10 -14.68 20.37
N SER A 400 28.43 -15.47 19.34
CA SER A 400 29.24 -15.04 18.20
C SER A 400 28.55 -13.94 17.38
N ALA A 401 27.23 -14.07 17.12
CA ALA A 401 26.44 -13.04 16.47
C ALA A 401 26.38 -11.74 17.27
N ARG A 402 26.23 -11.87 18.60
CA ARG A 402 26.23 -10.72 19.53
C ARG A 402 27.55 -9.96 19.52
N ARG A 403 28.68 -10.68 19.55
CA ARG A 403 30.03 -10.06 19.47
C ARG A 403 30.21 -9.33 18.14
N LEU A 404 29.78 -9.95 17.03
CA LEU A 404 29.85 -9.32 15.70
C LEU A 404 29.03 -8.04 15.66
N LEU A 405 27.79 -8.07 16.16
CA LEU A 405 26.91 -6.90 16.22
C LEU A 405 27.55 -5.76 17.05
N LYS A 406 28.13 -6.08 18.22
CA LYS A 406 28.82 -5.10 19.08
C LYS A 406 30.00 -4.46 18.34
N LEU A 407 30.86 -5.26 17.75
CA LEU A 407 32.01 -4.75 16.98
C LEU A 407 31.59 -3.88 15.79
N SER A 408 30.50 -4.26 15.11
CA SER A 408 29.96 -3.50 13.98
C SER A 408 29.32 -2.19 14.45
N PHE A 409 28.63 -2.20 15.58
CA PHE A 409 28.06 -1.00 16.18
C PHE A 409 29.14 0.04 16.49
N GLU A 410 30.23 -0.40 17.13
CA GLU A 410 31.37 0.46 17.48
C GLU A 410 32.13 0.98 16.25
N LYS A 411 32.43 0.07 15.28
CA LYS A 411 33.20 0.43 14.06
C LYS A 411 32.45 1.30 13.07
N LEU A 412 31.14 1.07 12.90
CA LEU A 412 30.32 1.81 11.93
C LEU A 412 29.64 3.04 12.56
N GLY A 413 29.72 3.22 13.89
CA GLY A 413 29.07 4.33 14.59
C GLY A 413 27.54 4.29 14.43
N LEU A 414 26.93 3.08 14.51
CA LEU A 414 25.51 2.91 14.28
C LEU A 414 24.67 3.62 15.35
N SER A 415 23.57 4.23 14.95
CA SER A 415 22.58 4.77 15.89
C SER A 415 21.78 3.64 16.55
N ALA A 416 21.09 3.92 17.68
CA ALA A 416 20.19 2.96 18.31
C ALA A 416 19.10 2.45 17.34
N ARG A 417 18.58 3.31 16.47
CA ARG A 417 17.63 2.92 15.43
C ARG A 417 18.24 1.97 14.41
N ALA A 418 19.48 2.22 14.00
CA ALA A 418 20.20 1.32 13.07
C ALA A 418 20.46 -0.05 13.72
N TYR A 419 20.74 -0.09 15.02
CA TYR A 419 20.86 -1.35 15.78
C TYR A 419 19.58 -2.19 15.70
N ASP A 420 18.41 -1.60 16.00
CA ASP A 420 17.13 -2.30 15.93
C ASP A 420 16.84 -2.83 14.54
N ARG A 421 17.17 -2.06 13.50
CA ARG A 421 16.98 -2.46 12.11
C ARG A 421 17.86 -3.61 11.69
N VAL A 422 19.15 -3.57 12.06
CA VAL A 422 20.07 -4.69 11.80
C VAL A 422 19.54 -5.97 12.46
N LEU A 423 19.01 -5.90 13.68
CA LEU A 423 18.39 -7.05 14.34
C LEU A 423 17.18 -7.60 13.59
N LYS A 424 16.28 -6.72 13.14
CA LYS A 424 15.08 -7.10 12.38
C LYS A 424 15.46 -7.76 11.04
N VAL A 425 16.46 -7.21 10.35
CA VAL A 425 16.98 -7.77 9.10
C VAL A 425 17.65 -9.12 9.34
N ALA A 426 18.51 -9.24 10.38
CA ALA A 426 19.16 -10.50 10.74
C ALA A 426 18.14 -11.58 11.11
N ARG A 427 17.04 -11.21 11.80
CA ARG A 427 15.92 -12.13 12.06
C ARG A 427 15.25 -12.60 10.78
N THR A 428 15.07 -11.72 9.82
CA THR A 428 14.47 -12.07 8.52
C THR A 428 15.36 -13.02 7.73
N ILE A 429 16.67 -12.80 7.72
CA ILE A 429 17.62 -13.69 7.06
C ILE A 429 17.58 -15.08 7.70
N ALA A 430 17.57 -15.15 9.03
CA ALA A 430 17.45 -16.43 9.74
C ALA A 430 16.10 -17.13 9.50
N ASP A 431 14.99 -16.37 9.34
CA ASP A 431 13.69 -16.94 8.96
C ASP A 431 13.69 -17.51 7.53
N LEU A 432 14.40 -16.88 6.59
CA LEU A 432 14.59 -17.41 5.24
C LEU A 432 15.39 -18.72 5.24
N ASP A 433 16.37 -18.83 6.14
CA ASP A 433 17.19 -20.03 6.32
C ASP A 433 16.54 -21.04 7.28
N GLN A 434 15.30 -20.76 7.77
CA GLN A 434 14.50 -21.59 8.69
C GLN A 434 15.19 -21.85 10.05
N GLU A 435 16.04 -20.92 10.49
CA GLU A 435 16.76 -21.00 11.75
C GLU A 435 16.04 -20.22 12.87
N GLU A 436 15.88 -20.86 14.05
CA GLU A 436 15.26 -20.20 15.21
C GLU A 436 16.15 -19.14 15.84
N ILE A 437 17.47 -19.36 15.82
CA ILE A 437 18.48 -18.52 16.47
C ILE A 437 19.31 -17.82 15.40
N ILE A 438 19.49 -16.52 15.52
CA ILE A 438 20.31 -15.71 14.62
C ILE A 438 21.78 -16.13 14.78
N GLN A 439 22.38 -16.67 13.72
CA GLN A 439 23.78 -17.06 13.64
C GLN A 439 24.67 -15.87 13.21
N SER A 440 26.00 -16.03 13.37
CA SER A 440 26.97 -15.00 12.94
C SER A 440 26.91 -14.67 11.45
N GLY A 441 26.59 -15.64 10.60
CA GLY A 441 26.39 -15.42 9.15
C GLY A 441 25.22 -14.49 8.85
N HIS A 442 24.07 -14.72 9.49
CA HIS A 442 22.87 -13.87 9.35
C HIS A 442 23.15 -12.43 9.79
N MET A 443 23.92 -12.29 10.89
CA MET A 443 24.30 -10.99 11.43
C MET A 443 25.28 -10.27 10.49
N ALA A 444 26.23 -10.97 9.91
CA ALA A 444 27.20 -10.42 8.95
C ALA A 444 26.50 -9.89 7.69
N GLU A 445 25.57 -10.65 7.11
CA GLU A 445 24.77 -10.24 5.96
C GLU A 445 23.94 -9.00 6.33
N ALA A 446 23.26 -8.96 7.46
CA ALA A 446 22.45 -7.83 7.90
C ALA A 446 23.28 -6.55 8.10
N VAL A 447 24.47 -6.65 8.68
CA VAL A 447 25.39 -5.52 8.85
C VAL A 447 25.90 -4.99 7.52
N GLN A 448 26.13 -5.88 6.54
CA GLN A 448 26.60 -5.48 5.21
C GLN A 448 25.61 -4.53 4.53
N TYR A 449 24.31 -4.70 4.72
CA TYR A 449 23.28 -3.80 4.19
C TYR A 449 23.30 -2.38 4.79
N ARG A 450 24.09 -2.12 5.84
CA ARG A 450 24.30 -0.79 6.43
C ARG A 450 25.70 -0.22 6.19
N SER A 451 26.59 -0.97 5.56
CA SER A 451 27.98 -0.54 5.30
C SER A 451 28.07 0.66 4.36
N LEU A 452 27.08 0.84 3.47
CA LEU A 452 27.02 1.96 2.52
C LEU A 452 26.76 3.33 3.20
N ASP A 453 26.22 3.35 4.42
CA ASP A 453 26.04 4.59 5.18
C ASP A 453 27.36 5.32 5.37
N ARG A 454 28.41 4.58 5.68
CA ARG A 454 29.78 5.13 5.80
C ARG A 454 30.32 5.60 4.46
N LYS A 455 30.21 4.78 3.41
CA LYS A 455 30.73 5.06 2.06
C LYS A 455 30.17 6.36 1.47
N TYR A 456 28.87 6.61 1.64
CA TYR A 456 28.18 7.70 0.97
C TYR A 456 27.90 8.91 1.87
N TRP A 457 27.71 8.73 3.19
CA TRP A 457 27.26 9.82 4.08
C TRP A 457 28.20 10.15 5.23
N THR A 458 29.09 9.24 5.69
CA THR A 458 29.92 9.47 6.89
C THR A 458 31.36 9.86 6.58
N GLU A 459 32.03 9.27 5.59
CA GLU A 459 33.46 9.53 5.29
C GLU A 459 33.74 10.91 4.67
N ARG A 460 32.75 11.80 4.62
CA ARG A 460 32.79 13.07 3.93
C ARG A 460 32.56 14.32 4.80
N ARG A 461 32.63 14.13 6.10
CA ARG A 461 32.59 15.25 7.06
C ARG A 461 33.99 15.83 7.28
#